data_25b8ff6835bde1c817eb6ebe79a11611
#
_entry.id   25b8ff6835bde1c817eb6ebe79a11611
#
_cell.length_a   1.000
_cell.length_b   1.000
_cell.length_c   1.000
_cell.angle_alpha   90.00
_cell.angle_beta   90.00
_cell.angle_gamma   90.00
#
_symmetry.space_group_name_H-M   'P 1'
#
loop_
_entity.id
_entity.type
_entity.pdbx_description
1 polymer ?
#
loop_
_entity_poly.entity_id
_entity_poly.type
_entity_poly.pdbx_seq_one_letter_code
_entity_poly.pdbx_strand_id
1 'polypeptide(L)'
;MYKVVNLDKNFSKAQKNKELHKAAFNLLEKNLIKEFHFKKEDLKYMIGLKGKPYLKKGSPFFSISHCDNIVVCIISKCNVGIDIEGVKEVNKFIVNKALTQKEKLQLDSLKSNKDEYFFRIWTLKEALLKNIGDGLSYGIKNIEFDIKDDITCNLKGFKFKQEKVSIEDKEYIISIAWEGINEQY
;
A
#
# COMPACT_ATOMS: atom_id res chain seq x y z
N MET A 1 -3.93 -9.77 2.83
CA MET A 1 -3.34 -10.66 3.88
C MET A 1 -2.20 -9.94 4.56
N TYR A 2 -2.04 -10.11 5.86
CA TYR A 2 -0.90 -9.54 6.60
C TYR A 2 -0.23 -10.58 7.49
N LYS A 3 0.99 -10.26 7.92
CA LYS A 3 1.77 -11.07 8.87
C LYS A 3 2.58 -10.14 9.78
N VAL A 4 2.54 -10.41 11.09
CA VAL A 4 3.46 -9.81 12.06
C VAL A 4 4.78 -10.57 12.02
N VAL A 5 5.89 -9.85 12.03
CA VAL A 5 7.26 -10.39 11.93
C VAL A 5 7.99 -10.14 13.25
N ASN A 6 8.49 -11.19 13.86
CA ASN A 6 9.35 -11.04 15.04
C ASN A 6 10.74 -10.54 14.59
N LEU A 7 11.03 -9.29 14.90
CA LEU A 7 12.31 -8.65 14.60
C LEU A 7 13.20 -8.64 15.85
N ASP A 8 14.48 -8.95 15.67
CA ASP A 8 15.46 -8.74 16.75
C ASP A 8 15.59 -7.24 17.04
N LYS A 9 15.51 -6.89 18.33
CA LYS A 9 15.61 -5.50 18.81
C LYS A 9 16.96 -4.86 18.45
N ASN A 10 18.01 -5.68 18.34
CA ASN A 10 19.38 -5.24 18.02
C ASN A 10 19.60 -5.01 16.52
N PHE A 11 18.65 -5.36 15.66
CA PHE A 11 18.79 -5.12 14.22
C PHE A 11 18.90 -3.63 13.90
N SER A 12 19.89 -3.28 13.08
CA SER A 12 19.95 -1.98 12.44
C SER A 12 18.72 -1.78 11.51
N LYS A 13 18.45 -0.54 11.12
CA LYS A 13 17.35 -0.23 10.17
C LYS A 13 17.48 -1.02 8.87
N ALA A 14 18.71 -1.18 8.34
CA ALA A 14 18.94 -1.94 7.12
C ALA A 14 18.64 -3.44 7.29
N GLN A 15 19.02 -4.03 8.43
CA GLN A 15 18.71 -5.42 8.75
C GLN A 15 17.20 -5.63 8.92
N LYS A 16 16.51 -4.73 9.63
CA LYS A 16 15.04 -4.76 9.77
C LYS A 16 14.35 -4.73 8.40
N ASN A 17 14.74 -3.80 7.53
CA ASN A 17 14.18 -3.72 6.18
C ASN A 17 14.41 -4.99 5.37
N LYS A 18 15.60 -5.60 5.45
CA LYS A 18 15.92 -6.86 4.76
C LYS A 18 15.02 -7.99 5.24
N GLU A 19 14.84 -8.14 6.55
CA GLU A 19 13.99 -9.20 7.11
C GLU A 19 12.49 -8.97 6.80
N LEU A 20 12.01 -7.73 6.83
CA LEU A 20 10.65 -7.39 6.42
C LEU A 20 10.41 -7.70 4.94
N HIS A 21 11.35 -7.32 4.08
CA HIS A 21 11.28 -7.65 2.65
C HIS A 21 11.23 -9.17 2.42
N LYS A 22 12.12 -9.92 3.07
CA LYS A 22 12.11 -11.40 3.01
C LYS A 22 10.79 -11.98 3.53
N ALA A 23 10.27 -11.47 4.63
CA ALA A 23 9.00 -11.92 5.19
C ALA A 23 7.81 -11.61 4.27
N ALA A 24 7.81 -10.45 3.59
CA ALA A 24 6.79 -10.09 2.62
C ALA A 24 6.80 -11.02 1.40
N PHE A 25 7.97 -11.35 0.86
CA PHE A 25 8.10 -12.33 -0.22
C PHE A 25 7.70 -13.74 0.22
N ASN A 26 8.09 -14.18 1.42
CA ASN A 26 7.65 -15.48 1.95
C ASN A 26 6.13 -15.55 2.09
N LEU A 27 5.48 -14.46 2.53
CA LEU A 27 4.02 -14.37 2.60
C LEU A 27 3.39 -14.45 1.20
N LEU A 28 3.95 -13.72 0.23
CA LEU A 28 3.52 -13.74 -1.17
C LEU A 28 3.65 -15.15 -1.77
N GLU A 29 4.82 -15.78 -1.67
CA GLU A 29 5.08 -17.11 -2.23
C GLU A 29 4.15 -18.18 -1.64
N LYS A 30 3.96 -18.15 -0.30
CA LYS A 30 3.03 -19.06 0.35
C LYS A 30 1.62 -18.99 -0.26
N ASN A 31 1.15 -17.78 -0.57
CA ASN A 31 -0.18 -17.58 -1.10
C ASN A 31 -0.25 -17.88 -2.61
N LEU A 32 0.81 -17.58 -3.39
CA LEU A 32 0.90 -17.99 -4.79
C LEU A 32 0.84 -19.50 -4.94
N ILE A 33 1.55 -20.24 -4.08
CA ILE A 33 1.53 -21.70 -4.09
C ILE A 33 0.15 -22.23 -3.66
N LYS A 34 -0.39 -21.72 -2.53
CA LYS A 34 -1.62 -22.24 -1.94
C LYS A 34 -2.87 -21.93 -2.75
N GLU A 35 -3.01 -20.68 -3.22
CA GLU A 35 -4.26 -20.19 -3.79
C GLU A 35 -4.22 -20.11 -5.32
N PHE A 36 -3.03 -19.94 -5.91
CA PHE A 36 -2.84 -19.86 -7.35
C PHE A 36 -2.14 -21.07 -7.96
N HIS A 37 -1.85 -22.09 -7.14
CA HIS A 37 -1.26 -23.38 -7.53
C HIS A 37 0.09 -23.26 -8.27
N PHE A 38 0.85 -22.22 -7.98
CA PHE A 38 2.20 -22.10 -8.53
C PHE A 38 3.13 -23.15 -7.92
N LYS A 39 4.01 -23.71 -8.75
CA LYS A 39 5.14 -24.48 -8.25
C LYS A 39 6.26 -23.53 -7.83
N LYS A 40 7.03 -23.89 -6.81
CA LYS A 40 8.09 -23.03 -6.28
C LYS A 40 9.16 -22.69 -7.33
N GLU A 41 9.50 -23.62 -8.20
CA GLU A 41 10.43 -23.43 -9.31
C GLU A 41 9.97 -22.42 -10.37
N ASP A 42 8.66 -22.16 -10.45
CA ASP A 42 8.06 -21.21 -11.39
C ASP A 42 8.02 -19.77 -10.85
N LEU A 43 8.30 -19.59 -9.57
CA LEU A 43 8.28 -18.29 -8.92
C LEU A 43 9.54 -17.49 -9.26
N LYS A 44 9.54 -16.86 -10.43
CA LYS A 44 10.61 -15.97 -10.90
C LYS A 44 10.13 -14.55 -10.92
N TYR A 45 10.85 -13.67 -10.21
CA TYR A 45 10.52 -12.26 -10.10
C TYR A 45 11.44 -11.42 -10.98
N MET A 46 10.86 -10.34 -11.49
CA MET A 46 11.55 -9.27 -12.20
C MET A 46 11.29 -7.96 -11.46
N ILE A 47 12.14 -6.99 -11.67
CA ILE A 47 11.98 -5.65 -11.11
C ILE A 47 11.69 -4.69 -12.26
N GLY A 48 10.58 -3.96 -12.14
CA GLY A 48 10.21 -2.92 -13.09
C GLY A 48 11.14 -1.70 -13.00
N LEU A 49 11.07 -0.82 -13.97
CA LEU A 49 11.94 0.38 -14.09
C LEU A 49 11.91 1.27 -12.84
N LYS A 50 10.83 1.27 -12.10
CA LYS A 50 10.64 2.07 -10.86
C LYS A 50 10.69 1.23 -9.59
N GLY A 51 11.22 -0.01 -9.67
CA GLY A 51 11.45 -0.85 -8.50
C GLY A 51 10.27 -1.74 -8.08
N LYS A 52 9.08 -1.65 -8.72
CA LYS A 52 7.96 -2.55 -8.43
C LYS A 52 8.32 -3.97 -8.89
N PRO A 53 8.29 -4.98 -7.99
CA PRO A 53 8.49 -6.36 -8.40
C PRO A 53 7.25 -6.92 -9.11
N TYR A 54 7.47 -7.83 -10.07
CA TYR A 54 6.42 -8.55 -10.77
C TYR A 54 6.86 -9.97 -11.12
N LEU A 55 5.90 -10.87 -11.37
CA LEU A 55 6.19 -12.22 -11.81
C LEU A 55 6.64 -12.21 -13.28
N LYS A 56 7.70 -12.95 -13.60
CA LYS A 56 8.19 -13.07 -14.98
C LYS A 56 7.11 -13.59 -15.96
N LYS A 57 6.17 -14.40 -15.48
CA LYS A 57 5.00 -14.86 -16.24
C LYS A 57 3.94 -13.77 -16.50
N GLY A 58 4.07 -12.59 -15.88
CA GLY A 58 3.17 -11.46 -16.03
C GLY A 58 1.94 -11.50 -15.10
N SER A 59 1.35 -12.64 -14.85
CA SER A 59 0.17 -12.80 -13.97
C SER A 59 0.32 -14.00 -13.03
N PRO A 60 -0.38 -13.99 -11.86
CA PRO A 60 -1.19 -12.88 -11.35
C PRO A 60 -0.34 -11.67 -10.97
N PHE A 61 -0.98 -10.50 -10.88
CA PHE A 61 -0.36 -9.29 -10.36
C PHE A 61 -0.30 -9.36 -8.84
N PHE A 62 0.68 -8.69 -8.25
CA PHE A 62 0.78 -8.57 -6.80
C PHE A 62 1.35 -7.24 -6.35
N SER A 63 1.13 -6.91 -5.09
CA SER A 63 1.79 -5.80 -4.42
C SER A 63 2.11 -6.19 -2.98
N ILE A 64 3.20 -5.63 -2.45
CA ILE A 64 3.65 -5.83 -1.07
C ILE A 64 3.95 -4.48 -0.43
N SER A 65 3.75 -4.39 0.89
CA SER A 65 4.18 -3.26 1.71
C SER A 65 4.53 -3.73 3.11
N HIS A 66 5.15 -2.86 3.90
CA HIS A 66 5.43 -3.12 5.30
C HIS A 66 5.48 -1.81 6.09
N CYS A 67 5.07 -1.88 7.35
CA CYS A 67 5.22 -0.82 8.34
C CYS A 67 5.54 -1.45 9.70
N ASP A 68 6.44 -0.83 10.47
CA ASP A 68 6.94 -1.36 11.74
C ASP A 68 7.46 -2.81 11.59
N ASN A 69 6.75 -3.77 12.20
CA ASN A 69 7.02 -5.20 12.10
C ASN A 69 5.93 -5.97 11.32
N ILE A 70 5.09 -5.28 10.58
CA ILE A 70 3.98 -5.86 9.83
C ILE A 70 4.30 -5.83 8.35
N VAL A 71 4.06 -6.96 7.68
CA VAL A 71 4.11 -7.06 6.23
C VAL A 71 2.74 -7.38 5.68
N VAL A 72 2.39 -6.78 4.56
CA VAL A 72 1.13 -7.03 3.84
C VAL A 72 1.43 -7.45 2.41
N CYS A 73 0.58 -8.32 1.86
CA CYS A 73 0.58 -8.61 0.43
C CYS A 73 -0.83 -8.78 -0.10
N ILE A 74 -0.99 -8.47 -1.37
CA ILE A 74 -2.19 -8.73 -2.16
C ILE A 74 -1.81 -9.37 -3.48
N ILE A 75 -2.64 -10.30 -3.96
CA ILE A 75 -2.52 -10.93 -5.26
C ILE A 75 -3.84 -10.73 -5.99
N SER A 76 -3.78 -10.40 -7.27
CA SER A 76 -4.97 -10.03 -8.07
C SER A 76 -4.83 -10.47 -9.52
N LYS A 77 -5.97 -10.62 -10.20
CA LYS A 77 -6.03 -10.84 -11.65
C LYS A 77 -5.76 -9.58 -12.47
N CYS A 78 -5.99 -8.40 -11.88
CA CYS A 78 -5.67 -7.11 -12.47
C CYS A 78 -4.54 -6.41 -11.72
N ASN A 79 -3.99 -5.35 -12.31
CA ASN A 79 -2.95 -4.57 -11.66
C ASN A 79 -3.44 -4.03 -10.31
N VAL A 80 -2.58 -4.09 -9.30
CA VAL A 80 -2.94 -3.81 -7.91
C VAL A 80 -1.80 -3.17 -7.14
N GLY A 81 -2.15 -2.32 -6.18
CA GLY A 81 -1.23 -1.77 -5.19
C GLY A 81 -1.79 -1.92 -3.79
N ILE A 82 -0.93 -2.13 -2.81
CA ILE A 82 -1.26 -2.16 -1.39
C ILE A 82 -0.28 -1.31 -0.61
N ASP A 83 -0.79 -0.61 0.39
CA ASP A 83 0.05 0.10 1.35
C ASP A 83 -0.47 -0.06 2.77
N ILE A 84 0.44 0.02 3.75
CA ILE A 84 0.14 -0.02 5.19
C ILE A 84 0.97 1.02 5.92
N GLU A 85 0.33 1.78 6.82
CA GLU A 85 1.00 2.72 7.72
C GLU A 85 0.37 2.69 9.10
N GLY A 86 1.23 2.84 10.13
CA GLY A 86 0.78 3.02 11.51
C GLY A 86 0.32 4.46 11.75
N VAL A 87 -0.82 4.62 12.42
CA VAL A 87 -1.32 5.95 12.81
C VAL A 87 -0.45 6.50 13.92
N LYS A 88 0.13 7.67 13.71
CA LYS A 88 1.01 8.38 14.65
C LYS A 88 0.92 9.87 14.40
N GLU A 89 1.43 10.65 15.33
CA GLU A 89 1.52 12.11 15.16
C GLU A 89 2.28 12.48 13.88
N VAL A 90 1.69 13.34 13.05
CA VAL A 90 2.28 13.81 11.80
C VAL A 90 2.62 15.29 11.86
N ASN A 91 3.81 15.67 11.40
CA ASN A 91 4.21 17.06 11.36
C ASN A 91 3.70 17.79 10.11
N LYS A 92 3.55 19.11 10.21
CA LYS A 92 3.05 19.97 9.13
C LYS A 92 3.87 19.90 7.84
N PHE A 93 5.18 19.64 7.94
CA PHE A 93 6.05 19.55 6.76
C PHE A 93 5.67 18.34 5.89
N ILE A 94 5.42 17.19 6.52
CA ILE A 94 4.98 15.97 5.82
C ILE A 94 3.60 16.20 5.20
N VAL A 95 2.66 16.77 5.97
CA VAL A 95 1.33 17.15 5.48
C VAL A 95 1.44 18.03 4.23
N ASN A 96 2.27 19.07 4.28
CA ASN A 96 2.45 19.98 3.15
C ASN A 96 3.08 19.34 1.91
N LYS A 97 3.90 18.31 2.09
CA LYS A 97 4.49 17.55 0.97
C LYS A 97 3.51 16.57 0.32
N ALA A 98 2.65 15.96 1.12
CA ALA A 98 1.81 14.85 0.70
C ALA A 98 0.42 15.26 0.22
N LEU A 99 -0.21 16.23 0.90
CA LEU A 99 -1.59 16.60 0.64
C LEU A 99 -1.73 17.71 -0.39
N THR A 100 -2.78 17.61 -1.22
CA THR A 100 -3.25 18.70 -2.09
C THR A 100 -3.87 19.82 -1.24
N GLN A 101 -4.15 20.97 -1.85
CA GLN A 101 -4.79 22.07 -1.13
C GLN A 101 -6.19 21.68 -0.62
N LYS A 102 -6.96 20.95 -1.43
CA LYS A 102 -8.30 20.49 -1.05
C LYS A 102 -8.26 19.51 0.13
N GLU A 103 -7.34 18.53 0.08
CA GLU A 103 -7.15 17.57 1.17
C GLU A 103 -6.71 18.26 2.49
N LYS A 104 -5.88 19.31 2.40
CA LYS A 104 -5.52 20.13 3.57
C LYS A 104 -6.71 20.88 4.15
N LEU A 105 -7.55 21.46 3.31
CA LEU A 105 -8.79 22.13 3.79
C LEU A 105 -9.72 21.12 4.48
N GLN A 106 -9.83 19.91 3.95
CA GLN A 106 -10.59 18.84 4.62
C GLN A 106 -9.96 18.46 5.97
N LEU A 107 -8.63 18.25 6.00
CA LEU A 107 -7.89 17.98 7.24
C LEU A 107 -8.09 19.08 8.30
N ASP A 108 -8.01 20.35 7.89
CA ASP A 108 -8.13 21.49 8.79
C ASP A 108 -9.57 21.62 9.37
N SER A 109 -10.59 21.23 8.59
CA SER A 109 -11.98 21.23 9.02
C SER A 109 -12.32 20.18 10.08
N LEU A 110 -11.47 19.16 10.27
CA LEU A 110 -11.68 18.10 11.25
C LEU A 110 -11.41 18.62 12.67
N LYS A 111 -12.31 18.31 13.60
CA LYS A 111 -12.16 18.63 15.04
C LYS A 111 -11.22 17.64 15.75
N SER A 112 -11.14 16.39 15.28
CA SER A 112 -10.35 15.30 15.86
C SER A 112 -9.86 14.38 14.77
N ASN A 113 -9.01 13.39 15.12
CA ASN A 113 -8.51 12.32 14.23
C ASN A 113 -7.78 12.82 12.98
N LYS A 114 -7.07 13.97 13.09
CA LYS A 114 -6.33 14.56 11.97
C LYS A 114 -5.20 13.66 11.47
N ASP A 115 -4.51 13.00 12.38
CA ASP A 115 -3.43 12.06 12.02
C ASP A 115 -4.00 10.84 11.29
N GLU A 116 -5.10 10.27 11.78
CA GLU A 116 -5.77 9.17 11.10
C GLU A 116 -6.19 9.57 9.68
N TYR A 117 -6.82 10.74 9.52
CA TYR A 117 -7.20 11.25 8.20
C TYR A 117 -6.00 11.38 7.28
N PHE A 118 -4.87 11.92 7.79
CA PHE A 118 -3.64 12.03 7.01
C PHE A 118 -3.19 10.64 6.51
N PHE A 119 -3.08 9.63 7.40
CA PHE A 119 -2.65 8.30 7.01
C PHE A 119 -3.65 7.59 6.10
N ARG A 120 -4.93 7.89 6.20
CA ARG A 120 -5.93 7.41 5.24
C ARG A 120 -5.63 7.92 3.83
N ILE A 121 -5.40 9.22 3.66
CA ILE A 121 -5.03 9.80 2.36
C ILE A 121 -3.66 9.28 1.89
N TRP A 122 -2.67 9.27 2.77
CA TRP A 122 -1.32 8.83 2.44
C TRP A 122 -1.28 7.41 1.89
N THR A 123 -1.86 6.45 2.61
CA THR A 123 -1.88 5.04 2.19
C THR A 123 -2.65 4.81 0.90
N LEU A 124 -3.73 5.56 0.65
CA LEU A 124 -4.45 5.53 -0.63
C LEU A 124 -3.57 6.00 -1.79
N LYS A 125 -2.84 7.09 -1.61
CA LYS A 125 -1.91 7.59 -2.63
C LYS A 125 -0.77 6.61 -2.91
N GLU A 126 -0.15 6.08 -1.85
CA GLU A 126 0.91 5.09 -1.99
C GLU A 126 0.41 3.78 -2.64
N ALA A 127 -0.76 3.28 -2.27
CA ALA A 127 -1.37 2.12 -2.91
C ALA A 127 -1.62 2.38 -4.40
N LEU A 128 -2.15 3.55 -4.76
CA LEU A 128 -2.38 3.92 -6.16
C LEU A 128 -1.07 4.06 -6.94
N LEU A 129 -0.05 4.71 -6.36
CA LEU A 129 1.27 4.82 -6.98
C LEU A 129 1.93 3.45 -7.20
N LYS A 130 1.77 2.52 -6.26
CA LYS A 130 2.21 1.12 -6.41
C LYS A 130 1.41 0.37 -7.47
N ASN A 131 0.12 0.68 -7.64
CA ASN A 131 -0.69 0.15 -8.73
C ASN A 131 -0.14 0.63 -10.08
N ILE A 132 -0.04 1.93 -10.28
CA ILE A 132 0.46 2.57 -11.52
C ILE A 132 1.89 2.09 -11.84
N GLY A 133 2.73 1.86 -10.82
CA GLY A 133 4.10 1.38 -10.99
C GLY A 133 5.13 2.48 -11.26
N ASP A 134 4.72 3.75 -11.34
CA ASP A 134 5.59 4.90 -11.59
C ASP A 134 6.25 5.46 -10.31
N GLY A 135 5.84 4.97 -9.16
CA GLY A 135 6.33 5.44 -7.86
C GLY A 135 6.13 6.94 -7.68
N LEU A 136 6.99 7.56 -6.88
CA LEU A 136 6.92 9.00 -6.58
C LEU A 136 7.15 9.90 -7.79
N SER A 137 7.64 9.37 -8.93
CA SER A 137 7.85 10.14 -10.17
C SER A 137 6.56 10.71 -10.75
N TYR A 138 5.42 10.06 -10.50
CA TYR A 138 4.10 10.56 -10.90
C TYR A 138 3.73 11.87 -10.20
N GLY A 139 4.29 12.11 -9.01
CA GLY A 139 4.00 13.28 -8.18
C GLY A 139 2.79 13.05 -7.29
N ILE A 140 3.02 12.86 -6.00
CA ILE A 140 1.97 12.52 -5.01
C ILE A 140 0.85 13.58 -4.93
N LYS A 141 1.14 14.83 -5.29
CA LYS A 141 0.16 15.94 -5.34
C LYS A 141 -0.68 15.97 -6.60
N ASN A 142 -0.36 15.19 -7.62
CA ASN A 142 -1.23 15.03 -8.79
C ASN A 142 -2.41 14.10 -8.51
N ILE A 143 -2.35 13.38 -7.39
CA ILE A 143 -3.41 12.50 -6.90
C ILE A 143 -4.18 13.22 -5.81
N GLU A 144 -5.49 13.27 -5.93
CA GLU A 144 -6.39 13.88 -4.95
C GLU A 144 -7.50 12.91 -4.58
N PHE A 145 -7.67 12.69 -3.27
CA PHE A 145 -8.73 11.86 -2.74
C PHE A 145 -9.78 12.69 -1.99
N ASP A 146 -11.03 12.22 -2.06
CA ASP A 146 -12.12 12.60 -1.14
C ASP A 146 -12.60 11.32 -0.45
N ILE A 147 -12.59 11.30 0.89
CA ILE A 147 -12.90 10.13 1.72
C ILE A 147 -14.04 10.39 2.70
N LYS A 148 -15.12 11.01 2.24
CA LYS A 148 -16.33 11.22 3.05
C LYS A 148 -17.10 9.92 3.24
N ASP A 149 -18.16 9.73 2.46
CA ASP A 149 -18.98 8.52 2.49
C ASP A 149 -18.34 7.39 1.69
N ASP A 150 -17.80 7.73 0.51
CA ASP A 150 -17.07 6.83 -0.38
C ASP A 150 -15.64 7.33 -0.62
N ILE A 151 -14.76 6.42 -1.02
CA ILE A 151 -13.41 6.77 -1.45
C ILE A 151 -13.43 7.11 -2.94
N THR A 152 -13.24 8.39 -3.25
CA THR A 152 -13.15 8.88 -4.64
C THR A 152 -11.80 9.50 -4.93
N CYS A 153 -11.37 9.44 -6.19
CA CYS A 153 -10.09 9.96 -6.66
C CYS A 153 -10.28 10.78 -7.95
N ASN A 154 -9.45 11.80 -8.14
CA ASN A 154 -9.42 12.57 -9.39
C ASN A 154 -8.98 11.73 -10.60
N LEU A 155 -8.23 10.64 -10.39
CA LEU A 155 -7.88 9.68 -11.43
C LEU A 155 -9.00 8.66 -11.61
N LYS A 156 -9.50 8.54 -12.83
CA LYS A 156 -10.58 7.61 -13.17
C LYS A 156 -10.04 6.21 -13.49
N GLY A 157 -10.91 5.21 -13.41
CA GLY A 157 -10.58 3.83 -13.76
C GLY A 157 -9.96 3.01 -12.63
N PHE A 158 -9.91 3.56 -11.42
CA PHE A 158 -9.44 2.85 -10.23
C PHE A 158 -10.54 2.65 -9.21
N LYS A 159 -10.45 1.55 -8.47
CA LYS A 159 -11.26 1.23 -7.30
C LYS A 159 -10.36 1.12 -6.09
N PHE A 160 -10.93 1.38 -4.92
CA PHE A 160 -10.17 1.46 -3.66
C PHE A 160 -10.90 0.70 -2.56
N LYS A 161 -10.12 0.10 -1.69
CA LYS A 161 -10.58 -0.43 -0.41
C LYS A 161 -9.61 0.02 0.67
N GLN A 162 -10.15 0.38 1.83
CA GLN A 162 -9.35 0.79 2.97
C GLN A 162 -9.89 0.14 4.24
N GLU A 163 -9.01 -0.32 5.08
CA GLU A 163 -9.33 -0.92 6.37
C GLU A 163 -8.45 -0.30 7.45
N LYS A 164 -9.04 -0.04 8.61
CA LYS A 164 -8.34 0.28 9.85
C LYS A 164 -8.27 -0.99 10.68
N VAL A 165 -7.09 -1.37 11.12
CA VAL A 165 -6.84 -2.56 11.92
C VAL A 165 -6.04 -2.21 13.16
N SER A 166 -6.34 -2.87 14.28
CA SER A 166 -5.56 -2.76 15.52
C SER A 166 -4.69 -4.02 15.67
N ILE A 167 -3.39 -3.82 15.81
CA ILE A 167 -2.39 -4.89 15.96
C ILE A 167 -1.43 -4.47 17.08
N GLU A 168 -1.30 -5.31 18.13
CA GLU A 168 -0.42 -5.04 19.28
C GLU A 168 -0.62 -3.63 19.87
N ASP A 169 -1.89 -3.25 20.12
CA ASP A 169 -2.32 -1.95 20.68
C ASP A 169 -1.98 -0.72 19.82
N LYS A 170 -1.62 -0.91 18.56
CA LYS A 170 -1.41 0.17 17.58
C LYS A 170 -2.43 0.08 16.45
N GLU A 171 -2.82 1.24 15.97
CA GLU A 171 -3.72 1.36 14.82
C GLU A 171 -2.93 1.49 13.53
N TYR A 172 -3.36 0.75 12.51
CA TYR A 172 -2.80 0.78 11.16
C TYR A 172 -3.90 1.01 10.13
N ILE A 173 -3.55 1.74 9.08
CA ILE A 173 -4.40 1.89 7.90
C ILE A 173 -3.80 1.06 6.76
N ILE A 174 -4.62 0.19 6.19
CA ILE A 174 -4.26 -0.60 5.00
C ILE A 174 -5.13 -0.13 3.84
N SER A 175 -4.51 0.27 2.75
CA SER A 175 -5.20 0.69 1.53
C SER A 175 -4.83 -0.19 0.35
N ILE A 176 -5.82 -0.47 -0.49
CA ILE A 176 -5.69 -1.24 -1.72
C ILE A 176 -6.24 -0.39 -2.86
N ALA A 177 -5.51 -0.36 -3.97
CA ALA A 177 -5.93 0.26 -5.22
C ALA A 177 -5.81 -0.77 -6.35
N TRP A 178 -6.84 -0.89 -7.20
CA TRP A 178 -6.80 -1.76 -8.38
C TRP A 178 -7.51 -1.11 -9.56
N GLU A 179 -7.16 -1.54 -10.77
CA GLU A 179 -7.85 -1.11 -11.98
C GLU A 179 -9.27 -1.65 -11.99
N GLY A 180 -10.24 -0.75 -12.06
CA GLY A 180 -11.63 -1.11 -12.31
C GLY A 180 -11.72 -1.64 -13.75
N ILE A 181 -12.03 -2.92 -13.93
CA ILE A 181 -12.40 -3.43 -15.25
C ILE A 181 -13.67 -2.68 -15.63
N ASN A 182 -13.62 -1.88 -16.67
CA ASN A 182 -14.85 -1.38 -17.30
C ASN A 182 -15.59 -2.62 -17.81
N GLU A 183 -16.64 -3.01 -17.12
CA GLU A 183 -17.68 -3.89 -17.67
C GLU A 183 -18.41 -3.07 -18.75
N GLN A 184 -17.76 -2.93 -19.90
CA GLN A 184 -18.46 -2.60 -21.14
C GLN A 184 -18.75 -3.92 -21.84
N TYR A 185 -19.98 -4.34 -21.67
CA TYR A 185 -20.62 -5.28 -22.58
C TYR A 185 -21.17 -4.52 -23.79
#